data_b1439eee85e44490927bf4464bdd589f
#
_entry.id   b1439eee85e44490927bf4464bdd589f
#
_cell.length_a   1.000
_cell.length_b   1.000
_cell.length_c   1.000
_cell.angle_alpha   90.00
_cell.angle_beta   90.00
_cell.angle_gamma   90.00
#
_symmetry.space_group_name_H-M   'P 1'
#
loop_
_entity.id
_entity.type
_entity.pdbx_description
1 polymer ?
#
loop_
_entity_poly.entity_id
_entity_poly.type
_entity_poly.pdbx_seq_one_letter_code
_entity_poly.pdbx_strand_id
1 'polypeptide(L)'
;MSKQFTSSPVVLILEDEAIIALNLQDELQDAGFRIGGPFTACADALGWLDGNTPDVAVLDTMLKDGPCRNVAVELARRTVPFMIYSGHREDRELLVDFHHVTWLEKPVRPSLLIEECKRLLAIAAE
;
A
#
# COMPACT_ATOMS: atom_id res chain seq x y z
N MET A 1 26.60 3.23 -0.12
CA MET A 1 26.18 2.97 0.35
C MET A 1 25.41 2.99 0.86
N SER A 2 25.26 2.83 1.21
CA SER A 2 24.41 2.53 1.66
C SER A 2 23.87 3.17 2.38
N LYS A 3 23.54 3.91 2.41
CA LYS A 3 22.82 4.39 3.04
C LYS A 3 21.79 4.22 3.55
N GLN A 4 21.44 4.15 3.14
CA GLN A 4 20.37 3.96 3.45
C GLN A 4 19.99 3.19 4.38
N PHE A 5 20.59 2.76 4.78
CA PHE A 5 20.40 1.66 5.61
C PHE A 5 20.20 2.01 7.04
N THR A 6 20.05 3.28 7.36
CA THR A 6 19.80 3.72 8.71
C THR A 6 18.41 3.32 9.20
N SER A 7 17.48 3.09 8.27
CA SER A 7 16.15 2.64 8.66
C SER A 7 15.51 1.86 7.52
N SER A 8 14.68 0.92 7.90
CA SER A 8 13.92 0.15 6.93
C SER A 8 12.79 0.99 6.35
N PRO A 9 12.47 0.82 5.08
CA PRO A 9 11.34 1.54 4.50
C PRO A 9 10.01 1.10 5.11
N VAL A 10 9.07 2.04 5.15
CA VAL A 10 7.74 1.81 5.73
C VAL A 10 6.74 1.56 4.62
N VAL A 11 6.01 0.45 4.72
CA VAL A 11 4.90 0.12 3.82
C VAL A 11 3.60 0.37 4.57
N LEU A 12 2.75 1.21 4.02
CA LEU A 12 1.39 1.40 4.51
C LEU A 12 0.51 0.30 3.92
N ILE A 13 -0.23 -0.41 4.74
CA ILE A 13 -1.13 -1.48 4.28
C ILE A 13 -2.56 -1.14 4.62
N LEU A 14 -3.44 -1.14 3.61
CA LEU A 14 -4.88 -1.04 3.77
C LEU A 14 -5.51 -2.34 3.28
N GLU A 15 -6.13 -3.08 4.20
CA GLU A 15 -6.75 -4.36 3.91
C GLU A 15 -7.76 -4.70 5.01
N ASP A 16 -9.01 -4.96 4.65
CA ASP A 16 -10.05 -5.22 5.64
C ASP A 16 -10.21 -6.70 6.00
N GLU A 17 -9.59 -7.61 5.24
CA GLU A 17 -9.63 -9.03 5.58
C GLU A 17 -8.45 -9.37 6.49
N ALA A 18 -8.74 -9.73 7.73
CA ALA A 18 -7.72 -9.91 8.77
C ALA A 18 -6.63 -10.91 8.39
N ILE A 19 -7.01 -12.03 7.80
CA ILE A 19 -6.04 -13.08 7.46
C ILE A 19 -5.09 -12.59 6.37
N ILE A 20 -5.63 -11.93 5.35
CA ILE A 20 -4.80 -11.37 4.28
C ILE A 20 -3.87 -10.31 4.83
N ALA A 21 -4.39 -9.43 5.69
CA ALA A 21 -3.60 -8.37 6.30
C ALA A 21 -2.43 -8.92 7.12
N LEU A 22 -2.69 -9.95 7.92
CA LEU A 22 -1.64 -10.57 8.73
C LEU A 22 -0.58 -11.23 7.87
N ASN A 23 -0.98 -11.92 6.82
CA ASN A 23 -0.02 -12.56 5.92
C ASN A 23 0.85 -11.53 5.22
N LEU A 24 0.26 -10.43 4.75
CA LEU A 24 1.03 -9.36 4.13
C LEU A 24 2.02 -8.75 5.12
N GLN A 25 1.56 -8.50 6.33
CA GLN A 25 2.42 -7.93 7.37
C GLN A 25 3.62 -8.82 7.62
N ASP A 26 3.38 -10.12 7.82
CA ASP A 26 4.46 -11.07 8.13
C ASP A 26 5.46 -11.15 6.99
N GLU A 27 4.98 -11.26 5.76
CA GLU A 27 5.83 -11.41 4.59
C GLU A 27 6.65 -10.14 4.34
N LEU A 28 6.04 -8.97 4.50
CA LEU A 28 6.75 -7.72 4.29
C LEU A 28 7.78 -7.46 5.40
N GLN A 29 7.44 -7.80 6.65
CA GLN A 29 8.41 -7.69 7.74
C GLN A 29 9.60 -8.61 7.52
N ASP A 30 9.36 -9.83 7.07
CA ASP A 30 10.43 -10.77 6.75
C ASP A 30 11.32 -10.25 5.63
N ALA A 31 10.76 -9.45 4.73
CA ALA A 31 11.51 -8.86 3.62
C ALA A 31 12.24 -7.57 4.01
N GLY A 32 12.14 -7.15 5.28
CA GLY A 32 12.89 -6.01 5.78
C GLY A 32 12.12 -4.70 5.87
N PHE A 33 10.81 -4.72 5.65
CA PHE A 33 9.99 -3.52 5.72
C PHE A 33 9.44 -3.30 7.13
N ARG A 34 9.26 -2.03 7.49
CA ARG A 34 8.43 -1.67 8.64
C ARG A 34 7.02 -1.44 8.13
N ILE A 35 6.03 -1.61 8.99
CA ILE A 35 4.64 -1.62 8.58
C ILE A 35 3.89 -0.46 9.22
N GLY A 36 3.15 0.30 8.39
CA GLY A 36 2.14 1.22 8.85
C GLY A 36 0.80 0.52 8.72
N GLY A 37 0.13 0.27 9.84
CA GLY A 37 -1.09 -0.52 9.86
C GLY A 37 -0.85 -1.98 10.19
N PRO A 38 -1.56 -2.94 9.58
CA PRO A 38 -2.59 -2.77 8.54
C PRO A 38 -3.84 -2.04 9.07
N PHE A 39 -4.43 -1.22 8.20
CA PHE A 39 -5.67 -0.53 8.54
C PHE A 39 -6.84 -1.16 7.79
N THR A 40 -7.97 -1.30 8.48
CA THR A 40 -9.17 -1.89 7.89
C THR A 40 -10.16 -0.82 7.43
N ALA A 41 -9.90 0.43 7.77
CA ALA A 41 -10.77 1.56 7.41
C ALA A 41 -9.93 2.72 6.91
N CYS A 42 -10.46 3.45 5.94
CA CYS A 42 -9.77 4.61 5.36
C CYS A 42 -9.52 5.70 6.40
N ALA A 43 -10.47 5.93 7.30
CA ALA A 43 -10.35 6.95 8.33
C ALA A 43 -9.13 6.72 9.22
N ASP A 44 -8.88 5.46 9.59
CA ASP A 44 -7.75 5.11 10.44
C ASP A 44 -6.43 5.35 9.72
N ALA A 45 -6.39 5.02 8.43
CA ALA A 45 -5.19 5.26 7.63
C ALA A 45 -4.92 6.75 7.48
N LEU A 46 -5.96 7.56 7.24
CA LEU A 46 -5.81 9.01 7.13
C LEU A 46 -5.32 9.60 8.45
N GLY A 47 -5.81 9.09 9.58
CA GLY A 47 -5.34 9.53 10.88
C GLY A 47 -3.86 9.25 11.09
N TRP A 48 -3.41 8.06 10.67
CA TRP A 48 -2.00 7.71 10.75
C TRP A 48 -1.15 8.63 9.86
N LEU A 49 -1.67 8.96 8.67
CA LEU A 49 -0.97 9.84 7.74
C LEU A 49 -0.81 11.28 8.28
N ASP A 50 -1.61 11.69 9.25
CA ASP A 50 -1.46 13.02 9.85
C ASP A 50 -0.09 13.20 10.51
N GLY A 51 0.49 12.11 11.02
CA GLY A 51 1.80 12.20 11.68
C GLY A 51 2.88 11.36 11.04
N ASN A 52 2.58 10.67 9.94
CA ASN A 52 3.50 9.73 9.33
C ASN A 52 3.42 9.80 7.82
N THR A 53 4.54 9.52 7.15
CA THR A 53 4.55 9.39 5.70
C THR A 53 5.22 8.05 5.36
N PRO A 54 4.52 7.16 4.65
CA PRO A 54 5.12 5.89 4.25
C PRO A 54 6.04 6.08 3.05
N ASP A 55 6.87 5.09 2.81
CA ASP A 55 7.74 5.09 1.62
C ASP A 55 7.02 4.47 0.42
N VAL A 56 6.10 3.56 0.68
CA VAL A 56 5.28 2.92 -0.35
C VAL A 56 3.98 2.44 0.31
N ALA A 57 2.94 2.24 -0.47
CA ALA A 57 1.66 1.78 0.08
C ALA A 57 1.03 0.68 -0.76
N VAL A 58 0.28 -0.19 -0.11
CA VAL A 58 -0.49 -1.26 -0.72
C VAL A 58 -1.95 -1.05 -0.31
N LEU A 59 -2.81 -0.76 -1.28
CA LEU A 59 -4.19 -0.37 -1.01
C LEU A 59 -5.18 -1.37 -1.57
N ASP A 60 -6.06 -1.88 -0.71
CA ASP A 60 -7.28 -2.53 -1.18
C ASP A 60 -8.23 -1.44 -1.66
N THR A 61 -9.03 -1.73 -2.68
CA THR A 61 -9.96 -0.74 -3.23
C THR A 61 -11.11 -0.44 -2.30
N MET A 62 -11.59 -1.44 -1.55
CA MET A 62 -12.77 -1.28 -0.72
C MET A 62 -12.46 -1.69 0.71
N LEU A 63 -12.63 -0.77 1.63
CA LEU A 63 -12.40 -1.01 3.04
C LEU A 63 -13.74 -0.95 3.79
N LYS A 64 -13.69 -1.09 5.12
CA LYS A 64 -14.92 -1.14 5.92
C LYS A 64 -15.76 0.12 5.80
N ASP A 65 -15.13 1.28 5.63
CA ASP A 65 -15.83 2.55 5.52
C ASP A 65 -15.94 3.07 4.09
N GLY A 66 -15.63 2.22 3.10
CA GLY A 66 -15.84 2.56 1.71
C GLY A 66 -14.58 2.51 0.86
N PRO A 67 -14.63 3.07 -0.36
CA PRO A 67 -13.48 3.06 -1.26
C PRO A 67 -12.28 3.81 -0.70
N CYS A 68 -11.09 3.38 -1.06
CA CYS A 68 -9.85 3.97 -0.53
C CYS A 68 -9.41 5.23 -1.29
N ARG A 69 -10.31 5.86 -2.05
CA ARG A 69 -9.97 7.00 -2.90
C ARG A 69 -9.28 8.14 -2.14
N ASN A 70 -9.80 8.49 -0.97
CA ASN A 70 -9.21 9.62 -0.22
C ASN A 70 -7.78 9.34 0.21
N VAL A 71 -7.49 8.09 0.55
CA VAL A 71 -6.12 7.70 0.90
C VAL A 71 -5.24 7.78 -0.34
N ALA A 72 -5.72 7.29 -1.49
CA ALA A 72 -4.97 7.34 -2.74
C ALA A 72 -4.66 8.78 -3.14
N VAL A 73 -5.65 9.68 -3.01
CA VAL A 73 -5.45 11.10 -3.32
C VAL A 73 -4.37 11.71 -2.42
N GLU A 74 -4.41 11.39 -1.13
CA GLU A 74 -3.42 11.93 -0.20
C GLU A 74 -2.01 11.42 -0.49
N LEU A 75 -1.89 10.13 -0.82
CA LEU A 75 -0.59 9.56 -1.17
C LEU A 75 -0.05 10.19 -2.45
N ALA A 76 -0.90 10.37 -3.46
CA ALA A 76 -0.50 11.02 -4.70
C ALA A 76 -0.04 12.46 -4.46
N ARG A 77 -0.75 13.18 -3.59
CA ARG A 77 -0.39 14.55 -3.25
C ARG A 77 1.00 14.62 -2.62
N ARG A 78 1.36 13.61 -1.85
CA ARG A 78 2.68 13.53 -1.19
C ARG A 78 3.74 12.87 -2.08
N THR A 79 3.39 12.49 -3.30
CA THR A 79 4.25 11.73 -4.22
C THR A 79 4.76 10.42 -3.62
N VAL A 80 3.96 9.79 -2.78
CA VAL A 80 4.25 8.46 -2.26
C VAL A 80 3.79 7.42 -3.28
N PRO A 81 4.67 6.54 -3.76
CA PRO A 81 4.25 5.51 -4.70
C PRO A 81 3.36 4.48 -4.02
N PHE A 82 2.36 4.00 -4.75
CA PHE A 82 1.46 3.00 -4.21
C PHE A 82 0.97 2.08 -5.31
N MET A 83 0.52 0.91 -4.90
CA MET A 83 -0.15 -0.03 -5.77
C MET A 83 -1.53 -0.32 -5.21
N ILE A 84 -2.43 -0.73 -6.09
CA ILE A 84 -3.80 -1.09 -5.71
C ILE A 84 -3.97 -2.57 -6.00
N TYR A 85 -4.58 -3.30 -5.07
CA TYR A 85 -4.94 -4.68 -5.34
C TYR A 85 -6.42 -4.88 -5.01
N SER A 86 -7.08 -5.69 -5.83
CA SER A 86 -8.54 -5.75 -5.81
C SER A 86 -9.02 -7.15 -6.11
N GLY A 87 -10.13 -7.55 -5.47
CA GLY A 87 -10.78 -8.81 -5.75
C GLY A 87 -11.73 -8.77 -6.94
N HIS A 88 -12.06 -7.59 -7.43
CA HIS A 88 -13.05 -7.42 -8.48
C HIS A 88 -12.62 -6.40 -9.51
N ARG A 89 -12.84 -6.73 -10.79
CA ARG A 89 -12.46 -5.84 -11.89
C ARG A 89 -13.25 -4.53 -11.87
N GLU A 90 -14.51 -4.60 -11.50
CA GLU A 90 -15.38 -3.41 -11.46
C GLU A 90 -14.91 -2.39 -10.44
N ASP A 91 -14.06 -2.78 -9.51
CA ASP A 91 -13.49 -1.86 -8.54
C ASP A 91 -12.63 -0.78 -9.19
N ARG A 92 -12.17 -1.01 -10.43
CA ARG A 92 -11.39 -0.02 -11.14
C ARG A 92 -12.15 1.28 -11.38
N GLU A 93 -13.46 1.21 -11.46
CA GLU A 93 -14.28 2.40 -11.64
C GLU A 93 -14.25 3.30 -10.41
N LEU A 94 -14.01 2.72 -9.23
CA LEU A 94 -13.94 3.48 -7.99
C LEU A 94 -12.71 4.37 -7.91
N LEU A 95 -11.68 4.03 -8.69
CA LEU A 95 -10.41 4.73 -8.67
C LEU A 95 -9.94 5.05 -10.08
N VAL A 96 -10.87 5.58 -10.90
CA VAL A 96 -10.60 5.84 -12.31
C VAL A 96 -9.40 6.76 -12.52
N ASP A 97 -9.18 7.69 -11.60
CA ASP A 97 -8.07 8.64 -11.70
C ASP A 97 -6.71 7.99 -11.47
N PHE A 98 -6.68 6.73 -11.03
CA PHE A 98 -5.44 6.05 -10.66
C PHE A 98 -5.13 4.85 -11.54
N HIS A 99 -5.61 4.86 -12.79
CA HIS A 99 -5.33 3.76 -13.73
C HIS A 99 -3.84 3.66 -14.06
N HIS A 100 -3.09 4.73 -13.83
CA HIS A 100 -1.66 4.77 -14.13
C HIS A 100 -0.79 4.06 -13.09
N VAL A 101 -1.35 3.74 -11.92
CA VAL A 101 -0.59 3.02 -10.90
C VAL A 101 -0.69 1.53 -11.16
N THR A 102 0.15 0.74 -10.48
CA THR A 102 0.10 -0.71 -10.59
C THR A 102 -1.19 -1.24 -9.97
N TRP A 103 -1.88 -2.08 -10.72
CA TRP A 103 -3.07 -2.79 -10.24
C TRP A 103 -2.79 -4.27 -10.24
N LEU A 104 -2.98 -4.92 -9.10
CA LEU A 104 -2.84 -6.37 -8.96
C LEU A 104 -4.19 -6.96 -8.61
N GLU A 105 -4.49 -8.10 -9.18
CA GLU A 105 -5.78 -8.78 -8.97
C GLU A 105 -5.61 -9.86 -7.91
N LYS A 106 -6.49 -9.86 -6.92
CA LYS A 106 -6.47 -10.90 -5.89
C LYS A 106 -6.93 -12.24 -6.46
N PRO A 107 -6.35 -13.35 -6.01
CA PRO A 107 -5.33 -13.45 -4.97
C PRO A 107 -3.94 -13.11 -5.51
N VAL A 108 -3.15 -12.40 -4.72
CA VAL A 108 -1.80 -11.99 -5.11
C VAL A 108 -0.80 -12.73 -4.23
N ARG A 109 0.20 -13.35 -4.86
CA ARG A 109 1.26 -13.99 -4.09
C ARG A 109 2.08 -12.92 -3.38
N PRO A 110 2.38 -13.12 -2.08
CA PRO A 110 3.18 -12.12 -1.36
C PRO A 110 4.50 -11.79 -2.02
N SER A 111 5.16 -12.76 -2.65
CA SER A 111 6.44 -12.51 -3.32
C SER A 111 6.30 -11.49 -4.45
N LEU A 112 5.22 -11.56 -5.21
CA LEU A 112 4.97 -10.61 -6.30
C LEU A 112 4.73 -9.21 -5.75
N LEU A 113 3.96 -9.13 -4.68
CA LEU A 113 3.65 -7.86 -4.05
C LEU A 113 4.91 -7.21 -3.47
N ILE A 114 5.77 -8.02 -2.83
CA ILE A 114 7.04 -7.56 -2.28
C ILE A 114 7.94 -7.03 -3.39
N GLU A 115 8.04 -7.76 -4.50
CA GLU A 115 8.85 -7.33 -5.64
C GLU A 115 8.36 -5.99 -6.17
N GLU A 116 7.04 -5.81 -6.24
CA GLU A 116 6.48 -4.56 -6.72
C GLU A 116 6.78 -3.42 -5.75
N CYS A 117 6.71 -3.65 -4.44
CA CYS A 117 7.10 -2.64 -3.46
C CYS A 117 8.55 -2.21 -3.68
N LYS A 118 9.44 -3.17 -3.88
CA LYS A 118 10.85 -2.87 -4.11
C LYS A 118 11.05 -2.08 -5.39
N ARG A 119 10.32 -2.44 -6.44
CA ARG A 119 10.41 -1.74 -7.73
C ARG A 119 9.96 -0.28 -7.57
N LEU A 120 8.83 -0.07 -6.90
CA LEU A 120 8.31 1.29 -6.69
C LEU A 120 9.27 2.13 -5.84
N LEU A 121 9.88 1.54 -4.83
CA LEU A 121 10.87 2.24 -4.02
C LEU A 121 12.09 2.63 -4.83
N ALA A 122 12.56 1.75 -5.70
CA ALA A 122 13.73 2.02 -6.53
C ALA A 122 13.45 3.18 -7.50
N ILE A 123 12.26 3.20 -8.09
CA ILE A 123 11.87 4.27 -9.01
C ILE A 123 11.77 5.60 -8.26
N ALA A 124 11.17 5.59 -7.08
CA ALA A 124 10.99 6.81 -6.29
C ALA A 124 12.33 7.39 -5.83
N ALA A 125 13.34 6.54 -5.66
CA ALA A 125 14.67 6.97 -5.22
C ALA A 125 15.48 7.64 -6.34
N GLU A 126 15.02 7.47 -7.59
CA GLU A 126 15.67 8.13 -8.71
C GLU A 126 15.29 9.60 -8.75
#